data_e669a6b3603f6a9b5067b108a79313f2
#
_entry.id   e669a6b3603f6a9b5067b108a79313f2
#
_cell.length_a   1.000
_cell.length_b   1.000
_cell.length_c   1.000
_cell.angle_alpha   90.00
_cell.angle_beta   90.00
_cell.angle_gamma   90.00
#
_symmetry.space_group_name_H-M   'P 1'
#
loop_
_entity.id
_entity.type
_entity.pdbx_description
1 polymer ?
#
loop_
_entity_poly.entity_id
_entity_poly.type
_entity_poly.pdbx_seq_one_letter_code
_entity_poly.pdbx_strand_id
1 'polypeptide(L)'
;MKILDFLKRKPQPPKRRAFEAANQGRLYSDWVTAARSADSDLRYALKVMRSRSRDLCQNNDYARRYLNLVSANVVGPRGITLQVRARESNQVLDQVANQQLEAAFYAWGMPGVCTVDGKLSWVDAQRVFIESVARDGECFVLFVKDNANPYRFRLQFIDADLIDQDKNEVLANGNQIRMGVEVDPAGRPIAYYVRTRHPDDYQIGMGQSNKEVRIPADRMLHSFRADRIGQTRGAPWTATAMTRLKMLGGYEEAELIAARVSASKMGFFVSESGDEYQADGPLGDGSLQMDMQPGTFNQLPAGVDFKPYDPQHPSTAFRDFEKAMLRGIASGLGVSYTSLANDLEAVSYSSIRQGLLEERDYWRMVQHWMIDHFCQPVYLRWLRQTLDSGVVNLPAAKYWKFSATQWVPRGWQWVDPRNEAEAQIVAINNGLMTRTQALAERGLDIEDVLTERRAEEEMIAAMGINLSGNTTTQPVQQPIPQEGA
;
A
#
# COMPACT_ATOMS: atom_id res chain seq x y z
N MET A 1 56.52 -45.36 17.80
CA MET A 1 57.00 -44.06 17.30
C MET A 1 56.10 -43.50 16.20
N LYS A 2 54.81 -43.16 16.49
CA LYS A 2 53.86 -42.58 15.54
C LYS A 2 52.80 -41.68 16.19
N ILE A 3 53.02 -41.19 17.42
CA ILE A 3 52.04 -40.36 18.14
C ILE A 3 52.40 -38.86 18.15
N LEU A 4 53.62 -38.49 17.71
CA LEU A 4 54.11 -37.12 17.80
C LEU A 4 53.93 -36.25 16.52
N ASP A 5 53.43 -36.82 15.41
CA ASP A 5 53.22 -36.05 14.18
C ASP A 5 51.86 -35.32 14.09
N PHE A 6 50.94 -35.60 15.02
CA PHE A 6 49.64 -34.93 15.06
C PHE A 6 49.68 -33.51 15.64
N LEU A 7 50.79 -33.17 16.35
CA LEU A 7 50.92 -31.85 17.02
C LEU A 7 51.67 -30.79 16.19
N LYS A 8 52.06 -31.10 14.95
CA LYS A 8 52.71 -30.15 14.02
C LYS A 8 51.84 -29.67 12.87
N ARG A 9 50.50 -29.53 13.05
CA ARG A 9 49.75 -28.74 12.10
C ARG A 9 50.13 -27.28 12.31
N LYS A 10 50.99 -26.73 11.44
CA LYS A 10 51.19 -25.29 11.33
C LYS A 10 49.81 -24.64 11.18
N PRO A 11 49.48 -23.61 12.00
CA PRO A 11 48.25 -22.89 11.84
C PRO A 11 48.21 -22.35 10.40
N GLN A 12 47.22 -22.80 9.60
CA GLN A 12 47.01 -22.21 8.29
C GLN A 12 46.71 -20.74 8.53
N PRO A 13 47.38 -19.81 7.83
CA PRO A 13 47.07 -18.41 7.94
C PRO A 13 45.55 -18.23 7.64
N PRO A 14 44.84 -17.42 8.42
CA PRO A 14 43.41 -17.21 8.22
C PRO A 14 43.23 -16.77 6.79
N LYS A 15 42.36 -17.47 6.02
CA LYS A 15 42.01 -17.09 4.66
C LYS A 15 41.41 -15.69 4.76
N ARG A 16 42.16 -14.65 4.37
CA ARG A 16 41.64 -13.27 4.26
C ARG A 16 40.54 -13.29 3.22
N ARG A 17 39.32 -13.16 3.66
CA ARG A 17 38.19 -12.92 2.78
C ARG A 17 38.21 -11.46 2.34
N ALA A 18 37.98 -11.19 1.06
CA ALA A 18 38.05 -9.85 0.47
C ALA A 18 36.98 -8.90 1.04
N PHE A 19 35.87 -9.43 1.56
CA PHE A 19 34.76 -8.66 2.13
C PHE A 19 34.55 -9.06 3.60
N GLU A 20 34.46 -8.05 4.48
CA GLU A 20 34.23 -8.27 5.92
C GLU A 20 32.90 -8.96 6.20
N ALA A 21 31.84 -8.61 5.43
CA ALA A 21 30.53 -9.24 5.53
C ALA A 21 30.52 -10.75 5.25
N ALA A 22 31.58 -11.30 4.65
CA ALA A 22 31.79 -12.73 4.43
C ALA A 22 32.49 -13.46 5.56
N ASN A 23 32.84 -12.78 6.66
CA ASN A 23 33.46 -13.39 7.83
C ASN A 23 32.47 -14.28 8.57
N GLN A 24 32.95 -15.40 9.13
CA GLN A 24 32.17 -16.39 9.89
C GLN A 24 32.62 -16.42 11.35
N GLY A 25 32.91 -15.27 11.94
CA GLY A 25 33.24 -15.14 13.35
C GLY A 25 32.03 -15.21 14.26
N ARG A 26 32.23 -15.22 15.58
CA ARG A 26 31.16 -15.26 16.59
C ARG A 26 30.10 -14.18 16.42
N LEU A 27 30.50 -13.00 15.93
CA LEU A 27 29.56 -11.87 15.66
C LEU A 27 28.61 -12.11 14.48
N TYR A 28 28.87 -13.13 13.65
CA TYR A 28 28.09 -13.42 12.44
C TYR A 28 27.53 -14.86 12.46
N SER A 29 27.54 -15.52 13.64
CA SER A 29 27.20 -16.95 13.77
C SER A 29 25.70 -17.21 13.49
N ASP A 30 24.86 -16.23 13.73
CA ASP A 30 23.40 -16.23 13.49
C ASP A 30 23.01 -15.71 12.11
N TRP A 31 24.01 -15.23 11.32
CA TRP A 31 23.73 -14.70 9.99
C TRP A 31 23.59 -15.84 8.97
N VAL A 32 22.43 -15.85 8.26
CA VAL A 32 22.13 -16.87 7.25
C VAL A 32 23.14 -16.80 6.10
N THR A 33 23.85 -17.90 5.87
CA THR A 33 24.87 -18.03 4.81
C THR A 33 24.48 -19.03 3.71
N ALA A 34 23.32 -19.69 3.83
CA ALA A 34 22.84 -20.69 2.86
C ALA A 34 22.34 -20.01 1.59
N ALA A 35 22.76 -20.51 0.42
CA ALA A 35 22.22 -20.11 -0.86
C ALA A 35 20.83 -20.74 -1.04
N ARG A 36 19.78 -19.93 -0.92
CA ARG A 36 18.38 -20.36 -1.08
C ARG A 36 17.74 -19.61 -2.25
N SER A 37 16.83 -20.29 -2.95
CA SER A 37 15.97 -19.62 -3.95
C SER A 37 14.92 -18.76 -3.25
N ALA A 38 14.36 -17.76 -3.95
CA ALA A 38 13.28 -16.95 -3.43
C ALA A 38 12.07 -17.80 -3.00
N ASP A 39 11.69 -18.77 -3.81
CA ASP A 39 10.58 -19.69 -3.52
C ASP A 39 10.86 -20.58 -2.30
N SER A 40 12.12 -20.99 -2.07
CA SER A 40 12.46 -21.80 -0.89
C SER A 40 12.35 -21.01 0.41
N ASP A 41 12.64 -19.71 0.38
CA ASP A 41 12.46 -18.82 1.54
C ASP A 41 10.97 -18.52 1.80
N LEU A 42 10.20 -18.28 0.73
CA LEU A 42 8.77 -17.97 0.84
C LEU A 42 7.93 -19.17 1.26
N ARG A 43 8.24 -20.37 0.77
CA ARG A 43 7.43 -21.57 0.98
C ARG A 43 7.05 -21.81 2.44
N TYR A 44 7.96 -21.58 3.37
CA TYR A 44 7.72 -21.81 4.80
C TYR A 44 7.28 -20.55 5.55
N ALA A 45 7.55 -19.37 5.00
CA ALA A 45 7.33 -18.09 5.68
C ALA A 45 6.01 -17.40 5.27
N LEU A 46 5.56 -17.60 4.03
CA LEU A 46 4.51 -16.78 3.41
C LEU A 46 3.19 -16.79 4.19
N LYS A 47 2.70 -17.96 4.61
CA LYS A 47 1.45 -18.09 5.37
C LYS A 47 1.49 -17.31 6.69
N VAL A 48 2.60 -17.47 7.42
CA VAL A 48 2.79 -16.79 8.72
C VAL A 48 2.94 -15.28 8.52
N MET A 49 3.74 -14.86 7.52
CA MET A 49 3.90 -13.44 7.21
C MET A 49 2.57 -12.79 6.82
N ARG A 50 1.77 -13.43 5.97
CA ARG A 50 0.46 -12.93 5.55
C ARG A 50 -0.49 -12.78 6.73
N SER A 51 -0.62 -13.81 7.57
CA SER A 51 -1.45 -13.75 8.79
C SER A 51 -1.02 -12.62 9.71
N ARG A 52 0.29 -12.46 9.96
CA ARG A 52 0.83 -11.37 10.80
C ARG A 52 0.62 -10.00 10.17
N SER A 53 0.76 -9.88 8.86
CA SER A 53 0.48 -8.63 8.14
C SER A 53 -0.98 -8.23 8.26
N ARG A 54 -1.90 -9.18 8.10
CA ARG A 54 -3.34 -8.96 8.27
C ARG A 54 -3.67 -8.52 9.69
N ASP A 55 -3.14 -9.22 10.70
CA ASP A 55 -3.32 -8.86 12.11
C ASP A 55 -2.81 -7.43 12.39
N LEU A 56 -1.61 -7.08 11.96
CA LEU A 56 -1.07 -5.74 12.12
C LEU A 56 -1.91 -4.68 11.40
N CYS A 57 -2.33 -4.93 10.18
CA CYS A 57 -3.16 -3.98 9.43
C CYS A 57 -4.57 -3.80 10.01
N GLN A 58 -5.05 -4.75 10.83
CA GLN A 58 -6.31 -4.64 11.55
C GLN A 58 -6.17 -3.97 12.92
N ASN A 59 -5.09 -4.25 13.65
CA ASN A 59 -4.97 -3.98 15.07
C ASN A 59 -3.83 -3.01 15.45
N ASN A 60 -3.00 -2.55 14.48
CA ASN A 60 -1.93 -1.60 14.72
C ASN A 60 -2.13 -0.33 13.92
N ASP A 61 -2.12 0.82 14.58
CA ASP A 61 -2.42 2.14 14.01
C ASP A 61 -1.46 2.52 12.88
N TYR A 62 -0.17 2.28 13.04
CA TYR A 62 0.85 2.62 12.05
C TYR A 62 0.77 1.72 10.80
N ALA A 63 0.50 0.42 10.98
CA ALA A 63 0.30 -0.49 9.86
C ALA A 63 -0.99 -0.14 9.09
N ARG A 64 -2.07 0.21 9.79
CA ARG A 64 -3.30 0.72 9.18
C ARG A 64 -3.08 2.02 8.45
N ARG A 65 -2.33 2.96 9.06
CA ARG A 65 -1.95 4.23 8.44
C ARG A 65 -1.18 3.99 7.13
N TYR A 66 -0.25 3.04 7.13
CA TYR A 66 0.50 2.67 5.94
C TYR A 66 -0.41 2.22 4.78
N LEU A 67 -1.39 1.33 5.02
CA LEU A 67 -2.35 0.93 3.98
C LEU A 67 -3.16 2.12 3.45
N ASN A 68 -3.58 3.02 4.35
CA ASN A 68 -4.29 4.22 3.94
C ASN A 68 -3.41 5.14 3.06
N LEU A 69 -2.11 5.26 3.37
CA LEU A 69 -1.16 6.00 2.54
C LEU A 69 -0.98 5.36 1.17
N VAL A 70 -0.87 4.03 1.09
CA VAL A 70 -0.79 3.28 -0.17
C VAL A 70 -2.04 3.56 -1.03
N SER A 71 -3.23 3.35 -0.48
CA SER A 71 -4.49 3.57 -1.19
C SER A 71 -4.65 5.02 -1.65
N ALA A 72 -4.38 5.98 -0.75
CA ALA A 72 -4.53 7.41 -1.03
C ALA A 72 -3.51 7.93 -2.05
N ASN A 73 -2.26 7.45 -2.06
CA ASN A 73 -1.23 7.96 -2.94
C ASN A 73 -1.14 7.23 -4.29
N VAL A 74 -1.51 5.95 -4.33
CA VAL A 74 -1.49 5.18 -5.58
C VAL A 74 -2.77 5.40 -6.39
N VAL A 75 -3.92 5.22 -5.74
CA VAL A 75 -5.24 5.28 -6.39
C VAL A 75 -5.87 6.67 -6.25
N GLY A 76 -5.89 7.20 -5.02
CA GLY A 76 -6.50 8.48 -4.72
C GLY A 76 -8.03 8.50 -4.81
N PRO A 77 -8.65 9.70 -4.80
CA PRO A 77 -10.10 9.83 -4.74
C PRO A 77 -10.81 9.44 -6.04
N ARG A 78 -10.20 9.71 -7.20
CA ARG A 78 -10.81 9.48 -8.53
C ARG A 78 -10.39 8.14 -9.16
N GLY A 79 -9.41 7.43 -8.58
CA GLY A 79 -8.79 6.27 -9.23
C GLY A 79 -7.78 6.65 -10.31
N ILE A 80 -7.19 5.64 -10.91
CA ILE A 80 -6.36 5.76 -12.12
C ILE A 80 -7.33 5.72 -13.30
N THR A 81 -7.41 6.79 -14.06
CA THR A 81 -8.38 6.97 -15.13
C THR A 81 -7.82 6.55 -16.49
N LEU A 82 -8.69 6.01 -17.33
CA LEU A 82 -8.37 5.56 -18.69
C LEU A 82 -8.49 6.71 -19.68
N GLN A 83 -7.50 6.85 -20.56
CA GLN A 83 -7.57 7.58 -21.81
C GLN A 83 -7.29 6.63 -22.95
N VAL A 84 -8.19 6.49 -23.89
CA VAL A 84 -7.95 5.70 -25.11
C VAL A 84 -7.22 6.58 -26.12
N ARG A 85 -6.15 6.05 -26.70
CA ARG A 85 -5.30 6.79 -27.66
C ARG A 85 -5.27 6.13 -29.03
N ALA A 86 -6.41 5.58 -29.45
CA ALA A 86 -6.59 5.03 -30.78
C ALA A 86 -6.39 6.13 -31.83
N ARG A 87 -5.63 5.79 -32.88
CA ARG A 87 -5.32 6.72 -33.97
C ARG A 87 -5.83 6.21 -35.29
N GLU A 88 -6.22 7.14 -36.17
CA GLU A 88 -6.50 6.86 -37.56
C GLU A 88 -5.20 6.58 -38.37
N SER A 89 -5.33 6.14 -39.61
CA SER A 89 -4.19 5.86 -40.49
C SER A 89 -3.30 7.09 -40.72
N ASN A 90 -3.85 8.28 -40.60
CA ASN A 90 -3.14 9.56 -40.71
C ASN A 90 -2.50 10.02 -39.38
N GLN A 91 -2.43 9.15 -38.36
CA GLN A 91 -1.89 9.41 -37.01
C GLN A 91 -2.67 10.43 -36.18
N VAL A 92 -3.82 10.92 -36.64
CA VAL A 92 -4.72 11.75 -35.87
C VAL A 92 -5.53 10.86 -34.88
N LEU A 93 -5.83 11.36 -33.68
CA LEU A 93 -6.63 10.64 -32.70
C LEU A 93 -8.05 10.38 -33.25
N ASP A 94 -8.51 9.16 -33.12
CA ASP A 94 -9.90 8.75 -33.42
C ASP A 94 -10.82 9.14 -32.26
N GLN A 95 -11.20 10.42 -32.21
CA GLN A 95 -11.96 10.98 -31.12
C GLN A 95 -13.29 10.24 -30.87
N VAL A 96 -13.98 9.84 -31.95
CA VAL A 96 -15.26 9.14 -31.83
C VAL A 96 -15.09 7.77 -31.17
N ALA A 97 -14.12 6.98 -31.62
CA ALA A 97 -13.86 5.67 -31.02
C ALA A 97 -13.34 5.79 -29.58
N ASN A 98 -12.45 6.76 -29.31
CA ASN A 98 -11.89 6.99 -27.99
C ASN A 98 -12.98 7.34 -26.99
N GLN A 99 -13.84 8.30 -27.28
CA GLN A 99 -14.96 8.71 -26.44
C GLN A 99 -15.98 7.57 -26.20
N GLN A 100 -16.30 6.79 -27.24
CA GLN A 100 -17.18 5.63 -27.07
C GLN A 100 -16.60 4.58 -26.14
N LEU A 101 -15.32 4.27 -26.23
CA LEU A 101 -14.65 3.28 -25.40
C LEU A 101 -14.49 3.76 -23.97
N GLU A 102 -14.13 5.02 -23.76
CA GLU A 102 -14.00 5.63 -22.42
C GLU A 102 -15.35 5.68 -21.72
N ALA A 103 -16.40 6.14 -22.39
CA ALA A 103 -17.76 6.15 -21.86
C ALA A 103 -18.25 4.73 -21.52
N ALA A 104 -17.97 3.74 -22.38
CA ALA A 104 -18.33 2.34 -22.13
C ALA A 104 -17.54 1.73 -20.96
N PHE A 105 -16.25 2.04 -20.85
CA PHE A 105 -15.41 1.59 -19.74
C PHE A 105 -15.86 2.22 -18.41
N TYR A 106 -16.17 3.50 -18.41
CA TYR A 106 -16.73 4.19 -17.25
C TYR A 106 -18.05 3.55 -16.80
N ALA A 107 -18.97 3.31 -17.72
CA ALA A 107 -20.26 2.68 -17.42
C ALA A 107 -20.10 1.23 -16.92
N TRP A 108 -19.14 0.48 -17.46
CA TRP A 108 -18.77 -0.84 -16.93
C TRP A 108 -18.20 -0.73 -15.52
N GLY A 109 -17.42 0.31 -15.24
CA GLY A 109 -16.77 0.55 -13.93
C GLY A 109 -17.72 0.94 -12.80
N MET A 110 -19.02 1.09 -13.05
CA MET A 110 -20.01 1.44 -12.03
C MET A 110 -20.22 0.29 -11.03
N PRO A 111 -20.59 0.59 -9.77
CA PRO A 111 -20.99 -0.43 -8.81
C PRO A 111 -22.06 -1.38 -9.35
N GLY A 112 -21.98 -2.65 -9.06
CA GLY A 112 -22.91 -3.67 -9.55
C GLY A 112 -22.57 -4.25 -10.93
N VAL A 113 -21.67 -3.62 -11.69
CA VAL A 113 -21.38 -4.01 -13.08
C VAL A 113 -20.03 -4.70 -13.21
N CYS A 114 -18.95 -4.09 -12.67
CA CYS A 114 -17.59 -4.56 -12.95
C CYS A 114 -17.13 -5.77 -12.13
N THR A 115 -17.77 -6.06 -10.98
CA THR A 115 -17.40 -7.20 -10.13
C THR A 115 -18.51 -8.23 -10.02
N VAL A 116 -18.13 -9.50 -9.75
CA VAL A 116 -19.08 -10.64 -9.63
C VAL A 116 -19.99 -10.45 -8.42
N ASP A 117 -19.46 -9.97 -7.30
CA ASP A 117 -20.19 -9.72 -6.07
C ASP A 117 -21.07 -8.45 -6.14
N GLY A 118 -20.89 -7.64 -7.18
CA GLY A 118 -21.67 -6.43 -7.40
C GLY A 118 -21.46 -5.30 -6.40
N LYS A 119 -20.44 -5.39 -5.54
CA LYS A 119 -20.20 -4.43 -4.44
C LYS A 119 -19.29 -3.29 -4.80
N LEU A 120 -18.30 -3.55 -5.66
CA LEU A 120 -17.22 -2.62 -5.93
C LEU A 120 -17.45 -1.85 -7.21
N SER A 121 -17.10 -0.57 -7.22
CA SER A 121 -16.82 0.19 -8.43
C SER A 121 -15.41 -0.14 -8.96
N TRP A 122 -15.10 0.34 -10.18
CA TRP A 122 -13.73 0.21 -10.72
C TRP A 122 -12.68 0.89 -9.83
N VAL A 123 -13.01 2.04 -9.23
CA VAL A 123 -12.13 2.74 -8.30
C VAL A 123 -11.95 1.95 -7.00
N ASP A 124 -13.02 1.36 -6.47
CA ASP A 124 -12.92 0.50 -5.28
C ASP A 124 -12.14 -0.78 -5.58
N ALA A 125 -12.32 -1.37 -6.78
CA ALA A 125 -11.53 -2.51 -7.25
C ALA A 125 -10.03 -2.20 -7.31
N GLN A 126 -9.67 -0.98 -7.75
CA GLN A 126 -8.28 -0.51 -7.74
C GLN A 126 -7.72 -0.42 -6.30
N ARG A 127 -8.52 0.10 -5.35
CA ARG A 127 -8.11 0.20 -3.94
C ARG A 127 -7.94 -1.18 -3.31
N VAL A 128 -8.91 -2.05 -3.48
CA VAL A 128 -8.84 -3.44 -2.98
C VAL A 128 -7.63 -4.16 -3.56
N PHE A 129 -7.33 -3.96 -4.84
CA PHE A 129 -6.17 -4.55 -5.49
C PHE A 129 -4.85 -4.13 -4.81
N ILE A 130 -4.59 -2.82 -4.72
CA ILE A 130 -3.31 -2.34 -4.21
C ILE A 130 -3.14 -2.58 -2.70
N GLU A 131 -4.23 -2.47 -1.93
CA GLU A 131 -4.24 -2.79 -0.50
C GLU A 131 -3.97 -4.28 -0.27
N SER A 132 -4.53 -5.18 -1.11
CA SER A 132 -4.26 -6.62 -1.04
C SER A 132 -2.80 -6.91 -1.36
N VAL A 133 -2.24 -6.30 -2.39
CA VAL A 133 -0.80 -6.48 -2.71
C VAL A 133 0.08 -5.97 -1.57
N ALA A 134 -0.22 -4.82 -0.97
CA ALA A 134 0.57 -4.27 0.13
C ALA A 134 0.47 -5.12 1.40
N ARG A 135 -0.75 -5.56 1.76
CA ARG A 135 -1.05 -6.33 2.97
C ARG A 135 -0.69 -7.81 2.84
N ASP A 136 -1.11 -8.46 1.75
CA ASP A 136 -0.99 -9.91 1.57
C ASP A 136 0.23 -10.30 0.74
N GLY A 137 0.88 -9.32 0.07
CA GLY A 137 2.02 -9.49 -0.82
C GLY A 137 1.66 -9.66 -2.28
N GLU A 138 0.43 -10.10 -2.56
CA GLU A 138 -0.06 -10.44 -3.90
C GLU A 138 -1.56 -10.26 -4.00
N CYS A 139 -2.06 -10.18 -5.22
CA CYS A 139 -3.49 -10.15 -5.51
C CYS A 139 -3.82 -11.05 -6.69
N PHE A 140 -4.90 -11.82 -6.56
CA PHE A 140 -5.44 -12.68 -7.62
C PHE A 140 -6.78 -12.15 -8.08
N VAL A 141 -6.94 -11.97 -9.39
CA VAL A 141 -8.20 -11.52 -9.99
C VAL A 141 -8.58 -12.44 -11.12
N LEU A 142 -9.71 -13.12 -10.98
CA LEU A 142 -10.27 -13.98 -12.01
C LEU A 142 -11.08 -13.16 -13.01
N PHE A 143 -10.80 -13.32 -14.28
CA PHE A 143 -11.57 -12.78 -15.39
C PHE A 143 -12.77 -13.68 -15.68
N VAL A 144 -13.95 -13.20 -15.34
CA VAL A 144 -15.21 -13.96 -15.48
C VAL A 144 -15.97 -13.48 -16.70
N LYS A 145 -16.30 -14.43 -17.59
CA LYS A 145 -17.24 -14.19 -18.68
C LYS A 145 -18.66 -14.32 -18.13
N ASP A 146 -19.42 -13.22 -18.15
CA ASP A 146 -20.80 -13.19 -17.69
C ASP A 146 -21.72 -12.72 -18.79
N ASN A 147 -22.55 -13.62 -19.32
CA ASN A 147 -23.47 -13.31 -20.41
C ASN A 147 -24.66 -12.42 -19.98
N ALA A 148 -24.94 -12.30 -18.68
CA ALA A 148 -25.96 -11.39 -18.16
C ALA A 148 -25.46 -9.94 -18.09
N ASN A 149 -24.13 -9.72 -18.09
CA ASN A 149 -23.54 -8.39 -18.16
C ASN A 149 -23.49 -7.92 -19.62
N PRO A 150 -23.92 -6.67 -19.95
CA PRO A 150 -23.84 -6.14 -21.31
C PRO A 150 -22.45 -6.23 -21.93
N TYR A 151 -21.41 -5.99 -21.12
CA TYR A 151 -20.00 -6.06 -21.54
C TYR A 151 -19.45 -7.48 -21.53
N ARG A 152 -20.21 -8.48 -21.08
CA ARG A 152 -19.84 -9.89 -20.95
C ARG A 152 -18.58 -10.13 -20.09
N PHE A 153 -18.23 -9.22 -19.21
CA PHE A 153 -17.00 -9.24 -18.45
C PHE A 153 -17.20 -8.74 -17.01
N ARG A 154 -16.70 -9.51 -16.05
CA ARG A 154 -16.63 -9.14 -14.63
C ARG A 154 -15.30 -9.58 -14.02
N LEU A 155 -14.90 -8.91 -12.95
CA LEU A 155 -13.76 -9.25 -12.11
C LEU A 155 -14.24 -10.00 -10.87
N GLN A 156 -13.49 -11.03 -10.47
CA GLN A 156 -13.67 -11.69 -9.19
C GLN A 156 -12.33 -11.70 -8.46
N PHE A 157 -12.27 -11.02 -7.33
CA PHE A 157 -11.10 -11.04 -6.45
C PHE A 157 -11.06 -12.36 -5.70
N ILE A 158 -9.90 -12.99 -5.67
CA ILE A 158 -9.66 -14.29 -5.03
C ILE A 158 -8.69 -14.05 -3.88
N ASP A 159 -9.06 -14.48 -2.66
CA ASP A 159 -8.16 -14.41 -1.51
C ASP A 159 -6.92 -15.27 -1.77
N ALA A 160 -5.75 -14.73 -1.44
CA ALA A 160 -4.48 -15.40 -1.66
C ALA A 160 -4.34 -16.72 -0.88
N ASP A 161 -5.12 -16.91 0.20
CA ASP A 161 -5.15 -18.16 0.98
C ASP A 161 -5.98 -19.27 0.29
N LEU A 162 -6.78 -18.91 -0.72
CA LEU A 162 -7.44 -19.89 -1.57
C LEU A 162 -6.46 -20.58 -2.55
N ILE A 163 -5.28 -20.02 -2.77
CA ILE A 163 -4.23 -20.65 -3.56
C ILE A 163 -3.34 -21.47 -2.63
N ASP A 164 -3.42 -22.79 -2.74
CA ASP A 164 -2.74 -23.72 -1.84
C ASP A 164 -1.22 -23.61 -1.92
N GLN A 165 -0.62 -22.88 -0.99
CA GLN A 165 0.83 -22.70 -0.94
C GLN A 165 1.61 -23.98 -0.58
N ASP A 166 0.95 -24.97 0.02
CA ASP A 166 1.56 -26.25 0.38
C ASP A 166 1.60 -27.23 -0.80
N LYS A 167 0.86 -26.92 -1.89
CA LYS A 167 0.86 -27.72 -3.11
C LYS A 167 2.13 -27.48 -3.91
N ASN A 168 3.02 -28.45 -3.87
CA ASN A 168 4.29 -28.47 -4.61
C ASN A 168 4.48 -29.83 -5.24
N GLU A 169 4.54 -29.91 -6.58
CA GLU A 169 4.56 -31.16 -7.34
C GLU A 169 5.30 -30.97 -8.66
N VAL A 170 5.95 -32.02 -9.15
CA VAL A 170 6.49 -32.07 -10.51
C VAL A 170 5.53 -32.89 -11.36
N LEU A 171 4.97 -32.29 -12.39
CA LEU A 171 4.00 -32.94 -13.27
C LEU A 171 4.69 -33.76 -14.36
N ALA A 172 4.00 -34.78 -14.87
CA ALA A 172 4.50 -35.68 -15.91
C ALA A 172 4.86 -34.96 -17.24
N ASN A 173 4.26 -33.80 -17.48
CA ASN A 173 4.54 -32.95 -18.65
C ASN A 173 5.80 -32.05 -18.50
N GLY A 174 6.53 -32.16 -17.40
CA GLY A 174 7.71 -31.35 -17.10
C GLY A 174 7.40 -30.02 -16.42
N ASN A 175 6.12 -29.61 -16.28
CA ASN A 175 5.72 -28.46 -15.49
C ASN A 175 5.92 -28.72 -14.01
N GLN A 176 6.04 -27.65 -13.22
CA GLN A 176 6.11 -27.73 -11.77
C GLN A 176 4.98 -26.93 -11.14
N ILE A 177 4.37 -27.48 -10.12
CA ILE A 177 3.50 -26.71 -9.25
C ILE A 177 4.36 -26.17 -8.11
N ARG A 178 4.40 -24.86 -7.96
CA ARG A 178 5.14 -24.15 -6.91
C ARG A 178 4.16 -23.31 -6.10
N MET A 179 3.94 -23.69 -4.86
CA MET A 179 3.01 -22.99 -3.95
C MET A 179 1.64 -22.72 -4.60
N GLY A 180 1.06 -23.76 -5.27
CA GLY A 180 -0.25 -23.68 -5.92
C GLY A 180 -0.26 -23.04 -7.31
N VAL A 181 0.87 -22.62 -7.84
CA VAL A 181 1.03 -22.07 -9.19
C VAL A 181 1.75 -23.07 -10.07
N GLU A 182 1.10 -23.53 -11.14
CA GLU A 182 1.73 -24.35 -12.17
C GLU A 182 2.56 -23.48 -13.10
N VAL A 183 3.84 -23.77 -13.20
CA VAL A 183 4.78 -23.06 -14.06
C VAL A 183 5.42 -24.01 -15.07
N ASP A 184 5.72 -23.51 -16.26
CA ASP A 184 6.50 -24.24 -17.26
C ASP A 184 8.00 -24.31 -16.86
N PRO A 185 8.84 -25.02 -17.61
CA PRO A 185 10.29 -25.08 -17.35
C PRO A 185 10.99 -23.71 -17.43
N ALA A 186 10.40 -22.72 -18.12
CA ALA A 186 10.91 -21.35 -18.18
C ALA A 186 10.43 -20.48 -17.01
N GLY A 187 9.59 -21.03 -16.10
CA GLY A 187 9.03 -20.30 -14.95
C GLY A 187 7.78 -19.49 -15.28
N ARG A 188 7.18 -19.67 -16.47
CA ARG A 188 5.97 -18.95 -16.88
C ARG A 188 4.74 -19.61 -16.26
N PRO A 189 3.81 -18.84 -15.62
CA PRO A 189 2.57 -19.39 -15.08
C PRO A 189 1.69 -19.99 -16.19
N ILE A 190 1.21 -21.21 -15.98
CA ILE A 190 0.31 -21.96 -16.88
C ILE A 190 -1.08 -22.09 -16.27
N ALA A 191 -1.18 -22.32 -14.95
CA ALA A 191 -2.44 -22.44 -14.25
C ALA A 191 -2.28 -22.17 -12.75
N TYR A 192 -3.41 -21.99 -12.09
CA TYR A 192 -3.52 -21.77 -10.65
C TYR A 192 -4.47 -22.81 -10.05
N TYR A 193 -4.10 -23.38 -8.91
CA TYR A 193 -4.92 -24.32 -8.17
C TYR A 193 -5.63 -23.58 -7.05
N VAL A 194 -6.92 -23.36 -7.24
CA VAL A 194 -7.77 -22.54 -6.37
C VAL A 194 -8.73 -23.42 -5.58
N ARG A 195 -8.70 -23.31 -4.27
CA ARG A 195 -9.71 -23.92 -3.39
C ARG A 195 -11.04 -23.20 -3.54
N THR A 196 -12.14 -23.96 -3.52
CA THR A 196 -13.47 -23.37 -3.68
C THR A 196 -13.98 -22.67 -2.43
N ARG A 197 -13.35 -22.94 -1.27
CA ARG A 197 -13.69 -22.34 0.02
C ARG A 197 -12.42 -22.01 0.81
N HIS A 198 -12.50 -21.00 1.63
CA HIS A 198 -11.41 -20.67 2.55
C HIS A 198 -11.22 -21.79 3.56
N PRO A 199 -9.98 -22.18 3.90
CA PRO A 199 -9.72 -23.29 4.83
C PRO A 199 -10.34 -23.10 6.22
N ASP A 200 -10.46 -21.85 6.67
CA ASP A 200 -10.96 -21.51 8.00
C ASP A 200 -12.45 -21.11 8.02
N ASP A 201 -13.13 -21.10 6.87
CA ASP A 201 -14.56 -20.83 6.85
C ASP A 201 -15.34 -21.95 7.56
N TYR A 202 -16.20 -21.54 8.50
CA TYR A 202 -17.08 -22.44 9.23
C TYR A 202 -17.94 -23.23 8.24
N GLN A 203 -17.82 -24.55 8.28
CA GLN A 203 -18.55 -25.45 7.40
C GLN A 203 -20.03 -25.50 7.81
N ILE A 204 -20.84 -24.63 7.22
CA ILE A 204 -22.29 -24.75 7.27
C ILE A 204 -22.67 -25.87 6.31
N GLY A 205 -22.89 -27.07 6.83
CA GLY A 205 -23.29 -28.25 6.08
C GLY A 205 -22.17 -29.30 5.95
N MET A 206 -22.21 -30.30 6.81
CA MET A 206 -21.37 -31.49 6.73
C MET A 206 -21.55 -32.16 5.37
N GLY A 207 -20.46 -32.33 4.61
CA GLY A 207 -20.43 -33.21 3.45
C GLY A 207 -19.93 -32.65 2.13
N GLN A 208 -19.64 -31.34 2.01
CA GLN A 208 -19.00 -30.81 0.80
C GLN A 208 -17.48 -30.71 0.98
N SER A 209 -16.78 -31.64 0.33
CA SER A 209 -15.31 -31.59 0.19
C SER A 209 -14.86 -30.24 -0.37
N ASN A 210 -13.83 -29.63 0.22
CA ASN A 210 -13.15 -28.47 -0.35
C ASN A 210 -12.49 -28.89 -1.68
N LYS A 211 -13.16 -28.58 -2.79
CA LYS A 211 -12.68 -28.95 -4.12
C LYS A 211 -11.64 -27.93 -4.57
N GLU A 212 -10.60 -28.42 -5.17
CA GLU A 212 -9.61 -27.62 -5.85
C GLU A 212 -9.95 -27.54 -7.34
N VAL A 213 -9.90 -26.35 -7.90
CA VAL A 213 -10.16 -26.08 -9.30
C VAL A 213 -8.88 -25.57 -9.95
N ARG A 214 -8.46 -26.21 -11.04
CA ARG A 214 -7.35 -25.73 -11.86
C ARG A 214 -7.85 -24.64 -12.81
N ILE A 215 -7.40 -23.42 -12.63
CA ILE A 215 -7.75 -22.26 -13.45
C ILE A 215 -6.58 -21.92 -14.38
N PRO A 216 -6.77 -21.89 -15.71
CA PRO A 216 -5.73 -21.49 -16.66
C PRO A 216 -5.24 -20.06 -16.42
N ALA A 217 -3.95 -19.83 -16.63
CA ALA A 217 -3.31 -18.53 -16.36
C ALA A 217 -3.84 -17.39 -17.23
N ASP A 218 -4.37 -17.69 -18.41
CA ASP A 218 -5.01 -16.69 -19.27
C ASP A 218 -6.31 -16.11 -18.70
N ARG A 219 -6.91 -16.79 -17.70
CA ARG A 219 -8.11 -16.33 -16.99
C ARG A 219 -7.83 -15.73 -15.61
N MET A 220 -6.59 -15.80 -15.14
CA MET A 220 -6.20 -15.33 -13.82
C MET A 220 -5.14 -14.24 -13.94
N LEU A 221 -5.42 -13.07 -13.42
CA LEU A 221 -4.40 -12.06 -13.18
C LEU A 221 -3.80 -12.29 -11.80
N HIS A 222 -2.51 -12.57 -11.76
CA HIS A 222 -1.73 -12.70 -10.54
C HIS A 222 -0.67 -11.62 -10.52
N SER A 223 -0.77 -10.70 -9.58
CA SER A 223 0.10 -9.53 -9.50
C SER A 223 0.77 -9.44 -8.14
N PHE A 224 2.08 -9.29 -8.15
CA PHE A 224 2.94 -9.04 -6.99
C PHE A 224 4.22 -8.33 -7.42
N ARG A 225 4.88 -7.65 -6.51
CA ARG A 225 6.21 -7.09 -6.74
C ARG A 225 7.26 -8.15 -6.40
N ALA A 226 8.04 -8.54 -7.41
CA ALA A 226 9.12 -9.50 -7.20
C ALA A 226 10.32 -8.80 -6.55
N ASP A 227 10.74 -9.28 -5.38
CA ASP A 227 11.95 -8.82 -4.69
C ASP A 227 13.20 -9.54 -5.21
N ARG A 228 13.03 -10.76 -5.73
CA ARG A 228 14.13 -11.60 -6.25
C ARG A 228 13.72 -12.31 -7.54
N ILE A 229 14.71 -12.55 -8.39
CA ILE A 229 14.55 -13.31 -9.62
C ILE A 229 14.08 -14.73 -9.30
N GLY A 230 13.12 -15.25 -10.08
CA GLY A 230 12.57 -16.60 -9.93
C GLY A 230 11.54 -16.75 -8.82
N GLN A 231 11.02 -15.64 -8.29
CA GLN A 231 9.95 -15.62 -7.29
C GLN A 231 8.60 -15.95 -7.94
N THR A 232 7.86 -16.91 -7.36
CA THR A 232 6.56 -17.36 -7.87
C THR A 232 5.38 -16.72 -7.14
N ARG A 233 5.54 -16.33 -5.87
CA ARG A 233 4.51 -15.73 -5.00
C ARG A 233 5.01 -14.41 -4.42
N GLY A 234 4.11 -13.50 -4.06
CA GLY A 234 4.43 -12.22 -3.47
C GLY A 234 4.62 -12.26 -1.95
N ALA A 235 5.48 -11.40 -1.41
CA ALA A 235 5.64 -11.17 0.03
C ALA A 235 4.95 -9.88 0.47
N PRO A 236 4.30 -9.83 1.66
CA PRO A 236 3.73 -8.59 2.19
C PRO A 236 4.75 -7.45 2.26
N TRP A 237 4.37 -6.26 1.83
CA TRP A 237 5.26 -5.09 1.88
C TRP A 237 5.60 -4.66 3.31
N THR A 238 4.81 -5.11 4.27
CA THR A 238 5.04 -4.89 5.70
C THR A 238 6.12 -5.80 6.29
N ALA A 239 6.62 -6.81 5.55
CA ALA A 239 7.48 -7.87 6.05
C ALA A 239 8.69 -7.36 6.84
N THR A 240 9.38 -6.33 6.36
CA THR A 240 10.56 -5.75 7.02
C THR A 240 10.25 -4.99 8.30
N ALA A 241 9.02 -4.47 8.44
CA ALA A 241 8.60 -3.64 9.57
C ALA A 241 7.82 -4.41 10.64
N MET A 242 7.27 -5.60 10.32
CA MET A 242 6.35 -6.36 11.19
C MET A 242 6.86 -6.56 12.62
N THR A 243 8.11 -6.99 12.77
CA THR A 243 8.69 -7.27 14.10
C THR A 243 8.77 -6.00 14.93
N ARG A 244 9.25 -4.90 14.33
CA ARG A 244 9.34 -3.61 15.03
C ARG A 244 7.98 -3.06 15.39
N LEU A 245 6.97 -3.15 14.49
CA LEU A 245 5.59 -2.74 14.76
C LEU A 245 5.01 -3.50 15.95
N LYS A 246 5.19 -4.83 16.00
CA LYS A 246 4.72 -5.65 17.12
C LYS A 246 5.40 -5.30 18.44
N MET A 247 6.72 -5.10 18.40
CA MET A 247 7.50 -4.75 19.60
C MET A 247 7.17 -3.33 20.10
N LEU A 248 6.99 -2.37 19.20
CA LEU A 248 6.60 -1.01 19.56
C LEU A 248 5.23 -0.99 20.22
N GLY A 249 4.21 -1.62 19.63
CA GLY A 249 2.89 -1.68 20.23
C GLY A 249 2.87 -2.32 21.61
N GLY A 250 3.63 -3.38 21.85
CA GLY A 250 3.79 -3.96 23.19
C GLY A 250 4.51 -3.03 24.19
N TYR A 251 5.46 -2.22 23.70
CA TYR A 251 6.12 -1.23 24.54
C TYR A 251 5.19 -0.07 24.90
N GLU A 252 4.44 0.46 23.92
CA GLU A 252 3.43 1.51 24.14
C GLU A 252 2.35 1.04 25.15
N GLU A 253 1.90 -0.21 25.04
CA GLU A 253 0.95 -0.81 25.99
C GLU A 253 1.54 -0.87 27.40
N ALA A 254 2.79 -1.34 27.54
CA ALA A 254 3.46 -1.41 28.85
C ALA A 254 3.65 -0.03 29.48
N GLU A 255 4.03 1.00 28.69
CA GLU A 255 4.15 2.38 29.14
C GLU A 255 2.79 2.97 29.57
N LEU A 256 1.74 2.70 28.82
CA LEU A 256 0.39 3.12 29.18
C LEU A 256 -0.09 2.48 30.49
N ILE A 257 0.18 1.18 30.67
CA ILE A 257 -0.13 0.48 31.94
C ILE A 257 0.66 1.09 33.10
N ALA A 258 1.98 1.31 32.91
CA ALA A 258 2.81 1.92 33.94
C ALA A 258 2.32 3.34 34.31
N ALA A 259 1.94 4.16 33.32
CA ALA A 259 1.36 5.47 33.55
C ALA A 259 0.02 5.40 34.32
N ARG A 260 -0.84 4.44 34.02
CA ARG A 260 -2.12 4.22 34.71
C ARG A 260 -1.91 3.79 36.16
N VAL A 261 -0.96 2.87 36.41
CA VAL A 261 -0.57 2.41 37.72
C VAL A 261 0.00 3.57 38.54
N SER A 262 0.88 4.38 37.98
CA SER A 262 1.44 5.58 38.62
C SER A 262 0.34 6.60 39.00
N ALA A 263 -0.63 6.80 38.14
CA ALA A 263 -1.73 7.73 38.34
C ALA A 263 -2.71 7.25 39.46
N SER A 264 -2.80 5.95 39.70
CA SER A 264 -3.69 5.38 40.71
C SER A 264 -3.14 5.46 42.13
N LYS A 265 -1.93 6.05 42.32
CA LYS A 265 -1.31 6.25 43.66
C LYS A 265 -1.37 5.01 44.54
N MET A 266 -0.93 3.88 43.99
CA MET A 266 -0.86 2.64 44.75
C MET A 266 0.36 2.61 45.67
N GLY A 267 0.29 1.83 46.73
CA GLY A 267 1.42 1.60 47.64
C GLY A 267 1.31 0.24 48.31
N PHE A 268 2.38 -0.13 48.98
CA PHE A 268 2.44 -1.39 49.73
C PHE A 268 2.53 -1.11 51.19
N PHE A 269 1.77 -1.87 51.98
CA PHE A 269 1.92 -1.91 53.41
C PHE A 269 3.09 -2.85 53.75
N VAL A 270 4.03 -2.36 54.51
CA VAL A 270 5.23 -3.14 54.92
C VAL A 270 5.24 -3.21 56.44
N SER A 271 5.30 -4.42 56.99
CA SER A 271 5.50 -4.63 58.44
C SER A 271 6.99 -4.71 58.76
N GLU A 272 7.49 -3.91 59.69
CA GLU A 272 8.90 -3.93 60.14
C GLU A 272 9.27 -5.19 60.94
N SER A 273 8.32 -5.85 61.58
CA SER A 273 8.60 -6.97 62.47
C SER A 273 8.64 -8.34 61.82
N GLY A 274 8.30 -8.44 60.50
CA GLY A 274 8.28 -9.73 59.78
C GLY A 274 7.20 -10.71 60.24
N ASP A 275 6.35 -10.33 61.22
CA ASP A 275 5.19 -11.12 61.62
C ASP A 275 4.02 -10.90 60.63
N GLU A 276 3.35 -11.98 60.25
CA GLU A 276 2.14 -11.90 59.44
C GLU A 276 1.08 -11.03 60.14
N TYR A 277 0.72 -9.90 59.56
CA TYR A 277 -0.40 -9.09 60.03
C TYR A 277 -1.69 -9.85 59.76
N GLN A 278 -2.34 -10.34 60.81
CA GLN A 278 -3.67 -10.87 60.71
C GLN A 278 -4.67 -9.72 60.77
N ALA A 279 -5.25 -9.37 59.63
CA ALA A 279 -6.31 -8.37 59.59
C ALA A 279 -7.58 -8.94 60.16
N ASP A 280 -8.14 -8.26 61.18
CA ASP A 280 -9.50 -8.47 61.69
C ASP A 280 -10.54 -7.94 60.68
N GLY A 281 -10.67 -8.57 59.53
CA GLY A 281 -11.60 -8.15 58.48
C GLY A 281 -12.27 -9.32 57.75
N PRO A 282 -13.35 -9.09 57.01
CA PRO A 282 -14.17 -10.14 56.39
C PRO A 282 -13.54 -10.88 55.20
N LEU A 283 -12.31 -10.55 54.85
CA LEU A 283 -11.56 -11.26 53.81
C LEU A 283 -10.60 -12.23 54.50
N GLY A 284 -10.98 -13.50 54.58
CA GLY A 284 -10.25 -14.57 55.30
C GLY A 284 -8.91 -15.01 54.70
N ASP A 285 -8.23 -14.17 53.95
CA ASP A 285 -6.91 -14.43 53.33
C ASP A 285 -5.74 -13.62 53.92
N GLY A 286 -6.01 -12.80 54.96
CA GLY A 286 -4.97 -12.00 55.64
C GLY A 286 -4.47 -10.78 54.85
N SER A 287 -5.07 -10.42 53.72
CA SER A 287 -4.68 -9.24 52.95
C SER A 287 -5.37 -7.96 53.42
N LEU A 288 -4.59 -6.90 53.71
CA LEU A 288 -5.11 -5.58 54.02
C LEU A 288 -5.30 -4.80 52.70
N GLN A 289 -6.55 -4.56 52.30
CA GLN A 289 -6.89 -3.69 51.19
C GLN A 289 -7.57 -2.42 51.70
N MET A 290 -7.05 -1.27 51.34
CA MET A 290 -7.66 0.03 51.68
C MET A 290 -7.85 0.82 50.39
N ASP A 291 -9.08 1.29 50.15
CA ASP A 291 -9.39 2.21 49.06
C ASP A 291 -8.96 3.62 49.45
N MET A 292 -8.06 4.21 48.69
CA MET A 292 -7.63 5.59 48.91
C MET A 292 -8.58 6.57 48.18
N GLN A 293 -9.37 7.28 48.95
CA GLN A 293 -10.17 8.40 48.45
C GLN A 293 -9.36 9.71 48.52
N PRO A 294 -9.39 10.56 47.50
CA PRO A 294 -8.71 11.84 47.55
C PRO A 294 -9.15 12.71 48.73
N GLY A 295 -8.20 13.17 49.55
CA GLY A 295 -8.47 14.04 50.70
C GLY A 295 -8.76 13.30 52.00
N THR A 296 -8.67 11.97 52.06
CA THR A 296 -8.82 11.19 53.32
C THR A 296 -7.44 10.84 53.89
N PHE A 297 -7.32 10.94 55.21
CA PHE A 297 -6.18 10.47 56.00
C PHE A 297 -6.60 9.24 56.75
N ASN A 298 -6.01 8.10 56.41
CA ASN A 298 -6.26 6.84 57.10
C ASN A 298 -5.15 6.57 58.13
N GLN A 299 -5.51 6.18 59.35
CA GLN A 299 -4.55 5.79 60.38
C GLN A 299 -4.14 4.34 60.11
N LEU A 300 -2.83 4.10 59.97
CA LEU A 300 -2.28 2.76 59.80
C LEU A 300 -2.16 2.05 61.16
N PRO A 301 -2.30 0.72 61.18
CA PRO A 301 -2.01 -0.08 62.36
C PRO A 301 -0.58 0.11 62.87
N ALA A 302 -0.34 -0.07 64.17
CA ALA A 302 0.99 0.03 64.76
C ALA A 302 1.95 -1.01 64.15
N GLY A 303 3.13 -0.57 63.69
CA GLY A 303 4.15 -1.44 63.08
C GLY A 303 3.99 -1.66 61.56
N VAL A 304 3.03 -1.01 60.92
CA VAL A 304 2.83 -1.02 59.47
C VAL A 304 3.24 0.31 58.89
N ASP A 305 4.14 0.29 57.96
CA ASP A 305 4.56 1.47 57.17
C ASP A 305 3.98 1.40 55.75
N PHE A 306 3.69 2.56 55.16
CA PHE A 306 3.18 2.68 53.81
C PHE A 306 4.32 3.11 52.86
N LYS A 307 4.70 2.22 51.96
CA LYS A 307 5.65 2.55 50.89
C LYS A 307 4.87 2.87 49.64
N PRO A 308 4.81 4.16 49.20
CA PRO A 308 4.19 4.52 47.94
C PRO A 308 4.95 3.85 46.78
N TYR A 309 4.22 3.25 45.88
CA TYR A 309 4.74 2.85 44.58
C TYR A 309 4.73 4.10 43.68
N ASP A 310 5.90 4.73 43.57
CA ASP A 310 6.07 5.93 42.75
C ASP A 310 7.10 5.64 41.62
N PRO A 311 6.68 4.93 40.58
CA PRO A 311 7.50 4.78 39.41
C PRO A 311 7.68 6.15 38.79
N GLN A 312 8.93 6.51 38.47
CA GLN A 312 9.23 7.77 37.77
C GLN A 312 8.67 7.71 36.35
N HIS A 313 7.42 8.12 36.21
CA HIS A 313 6.68 8.16 34.95
C HIS A 313 6.10 9.57 34.73
N PRO A 314 6.09 10.12 33.49
CA PRO A 314 6.57 9.52 32.24
C PRO A 314 8.11 9.61 32.11
N SER A 315 8.71 8.58 31.48
CA SER A 315 10.14 8.61 31.12
C SER A 315 10.37 9.65 30.02
N THR A 316 11.30 10.58 30.24
CA THR A 316 11.66 11.58 29.23
C THR A 316 12.27 10.94 27.97
N ALA A 317 12.80 9.72 28.09
CA ALA A 317 13.38 8.95 26.97
C ALA A 317 12.32 8.29 26.06
N PHE A 318 11.07 8.14 26.52
CA PHE A 318 10.00 7.48 25.76
C PHE A 318 9.83 8.08 24.36
N ARG A 319 9.65 9.39 24.31
CA ARG A 319 9.41 10.14 23.05
C ARG A 319 10.56 9.94 22.03
N ASP A 320 11.80 10.02 22.47
CA ASP A 320 12.96 9.90 21.57
C ASP A 320 13.13 8.45 21.09
N PHE A 321 12.86 7.48 21.95
CA PHE A 321 12.88 6.07 21.60
C PHE A 321 11.78 5.74 20.58
N GLU A 322 10.54 6.16 20.82
CA GLU A 322 9.41 5.97 19.90
C GLU A 322 9.71 6.58 18.53
N LYS A 323 10.21 7.84 18.48
CA LYS A 323 10.64 8.49 17.23
C LYS A 323 11.71 7.68 16.49
N ALA A 324 12.70 7.15 17.20
CA ALA A 324 13.75 6.33 16.60
C ALA A 324 13.19 5.01 16.02
N MET A 325 12.28 4.37 16.73
CA MET A 325 11.63 3.14 16.27
C MET A 325 10.75 3.40 15.04
N LEU A 326 9.92 4.45 15.08
CA LEU A 326 9.05 4.83 13.96
C LEU A 326 9.82 5.24 12.70
N ARG A 327 10.97 5.90 12.84
CA ARG A 327 11.87 6.18 11.71
C ARG A 327 12.37 4.90 11.05
N GLY A 328 12.76 3.90 11.85
CA GLY A 328 13.15 2.59 11.33
C GLY A 328 12.01 1.84 10.66
N ILE A 329 10.79 1.93 11.20
CA ILE A 329 9.58 1.35 10.62
C ILE A 329 9.24 2.04 9.28
N ALA A 330 9.23 3.37 9.27
CA ALA A 330 8.95 4.16 8.07
C ALA A 330 9.93 3.85 6.93
N SER A 331 11.22 3.74 7.24
CA SER A 331 12.26 3.32 6.30
C SER A 331 11.99 1.92 5.75
N GLY A 332 11.58 0.97 6.59
CA GLY A 332 11.23 -0.39 6.18
C GLY A 332 9.97 -0.48 5.30
N LEU A 333 9.04 0.46 5.46
CA LEU A 333 7.81 0.58 4.67
C LEU A 333 7.99 1.44 3.41
N GLY A 334 9.12 2.12 3.25
CA GLY A 334 9.38 3.00 2.11
C GLY A 334 8.56 4.30 2.11
N VAL A 335 8.19 4.80 3.30
CA VAL A 335 7.46 6.07 3.48
C VAL A 335 8.24 7.01 4.38
N SER A 336 7.91 8.30 4.34
CA SER A 336 8.52 9.26 5.26
C SER A 336 8.00 9.06 6.69
N TYR A 337 8.86 9.32 7.68
CA TYR A 337 8.47 9.30 9.09
C TYR A 337 7.28 10.22 9.37
N THR A 338 7.30 11.42 8.80
CA THR A 338 6.24 12.42 8.98
C THR A 338 4.89 11.95 8.43
N SER A 339 4.87 11.25 7.31
CA SER A 339 3.65 10.68 6.73
C SER A 339 3.09 9.53 7.58
N LEU A 340 3.98 8.68 8.12
CA LEU A 340 3.58 7.52 8.91
C LEU A 340 3.11 7.91 10.32
N ALA A 341 3.93 8.68 11.05
CA ALA A 341 3.68 9.07 12.42
C ALA A 341 2.74 10.28 12.54
N ASN A 342 2.48 10.99 11.44
CA ASN A 342 1.74 12.28 11.43
C ASN A 342 2.36 13.32 12.38
N ASP A 343 3.69 13.26 12.57
CA ASP A 343 4.46 14.17 13.42
C ASP A 343 5.07 15.28 12.56
N LEU A 344 4.55 16.49 12.71
CA LEU A 344 5.03 17.68 12.04
C LEU A 344 5.81 18.62 12.98
N GLU A 345 6.08 18.18 14.22
CA GLU A 345 6.80 18.96 15.21
C GLU A 345 8.28 19.11 14.82
N ALA A 346 8.80 20.31 14.97
CA ALA A 346 10.19 20.66 14.71
C ALA A 346 10.70 20.39 13.27
N VAL A 347 9.80 20.26 12.28
CA VAL A 347 10.20 20.05 10.88
C VAL A 347 10.17 21.40 10.15
N SER A 348 11.28 21.75 9.48
CA SER A 348 11.30 22.95 8.64
C SER A 348 10.53 22.72 7.33
N TYR A 349 9.97 23.78 6.75
CA TYR A 349 9.27 23.74 5.47
C TYR A 349 10.10 23.07 4.37
N SER A 350 11.38 23.40 4.27
CA SER A 350 12.29 22.83 3.28
C SER A 350 12.50 21.31 3.47
N SER A 351 12.64 20.85 4.71
CA SER A 351 12.81 19.42 5.02
C SER A 351 11.55 18.63 4.72
N ILE A 352 10.36 19.16 5.07
CA ILE A 352 9.08 18.52 4.70
C ILE A 352 8.95 18.42 3.19
N ARG A 353 9.24 19.51 2.47
CA ARG A 353 9.16 19.56 1.00
C ARG A 353 10.04 18.49 0.37
N GLN A 354 11.31 18.40 0.79
CA GLN A 354 12.23 17.39 0.25
C GLN A 354 11.73 15.97 0.50
N GLY A 355 11.32 15.64 1.72
CA GLY A 355 10.81 14.32 2.07
C GLY A 355 9.54 13.94 1.30
N LEU A 356 8.62 14.92 1.06
CA LEU A 356 7.42 14.69 0.27
C LEU A 356 7.75 14.45 -1.21
N LEU A 357 8.73 15.14 -1.78
CA LEU A 357 9.13 14.94 -3.18
C LEU A 357 9.71 13.54 -3.39
N GLU A 358 10.62 13.07 -2.52
CA GLU A 358 11.17 11.72 -2.57
C GLU A 358 10.08 10.64 -2.42
N GLU A 359 9.14 10.85 -1.48
CA GLU A 359 8.03 9.92 -1.28
C GLU A 359 7.09 9.88 -2.50
N ARG A 360 6.83 11.03 -3.14
CA ARG A 360 6.02 11.10 -4.37
C ARG A 360 6.67 10.35 -5.53
N ASP A 361 7.98 10.37 -5.67
CA ASP A 361 8.68 9.62 -6.71
C ASP A 361 8.53 8.10 -6.50
N TYR A 362 8.60 7.65 -5.26
CA TYR A 362 8.29 6.25 -4.93
C TYR A 362 6.85 5.89 -5.30
N TRP A 363 5.87 6.74 -4.95
CA TRP A 363 4.47 6.49 -5.30
C TRP A 363 4.23 6.48 -6.81
N ARG A 364 4.92 7.31 -7.59
CA ARG A 364 4.87 7.27 -9.06
C ARG A 364 5.32 5.92 -9.60
N MET A 365 6.40 5.36 -9.07
CA MET A 365 6.83 4.00 -9.47
C MET A 365 5.76 2.95 -9.16
N VAL A 366 5.12 3.03 -8.00
CA VAL A 366 4.04 2.11 -7.63
C VAL A 366 2.80 2.30 -8.51
N GLN A 367 2.44 3.54 -8.86
CA GLN A 367 1.36 3.86 -9.80
C GLN A 367 1.62 3.23 -11.17
N HIS A 368 2.81 3.40 -11.75
CA HIS A 368 3.18 2.80 -13.03
C HIS A 368 3.14 1.27 -12.96
N TRP A 369 3.68 0.69 -11.88
CA TRP A 369 3.60 -0.75 -11.68
C TRP A 369 2.14 -1.24 -11.64
N MET A 370 1.25 -0.53 -10.96
CA MET A 370 -0.17 -0.88 -10.90
C MET A 370 -0.87 -0.75 -12.26
N ILE A 371 -0.51 0.27 -13.04
CA ILE A 371 -1.02 0.43 -14.41
C ILE A 371 -0.65 -0.80 -15.25
N ASP A 372 0.61 -1.20 -15.25
CA ASP A 372 1.12 -2.29 -16.07
C ASP A 372 0.58 -3.67 -15.62
N HIS A 373 0.40 -3.87 -14.30
CA HIS A 373 0.07 -5.17 -13.74
C HIS A 373 -1.41 -5.34 -13.36
N PHE A 374 -2.22 -4.29 -13.44
CA PHE A 374 -3.65 -4.36 -13.16
C PHE A 374 -4.49 -3.60 -14.18
N CYS A 375 -4.33 -2.29 -14.30
CA CYS A 375 -5.25 -1.47 -15.09
C CYS A 375 -5.23 -1.87 -16.57
N GLN A 376 -4.05 -1.96 -17.16
CA GLN A 376 -3.88 -2.31 -18.59
C GLN A 376 -4.33 -3.74 -18.90
N PRO A 377 -3.95 -4.79 -18.14
CA PRO A 377 -4.43 -6.14 -18.39
C PRO A 377 -5.96 -6.28 -18.27
N VAL A 378 -6.58 -5.61 -17.30
CA VAL A 378 -8.05 -5.58 -17.15
C VAL A 378 -8.72 -4.92 -18.35
N TYR A 379 -8.22 -3.75 -18.78
CA TYR A 379 -8.75 -3.06 -19.95
C TYR A 379 -8.65 -3.92 -21.22
N LEU A 380 -7.52 -4.55 -21.47
CA LEU A 380 -7.35 -5.39 -22.65
C LEU A 380 -8.31 -6.59 -22.68
N ARG A 381 -8.60 -7.18 -21.54
CA ARG A 381 -9.58 -8.26 -21.43
C ARG A 381 -11.01 -7.74 -21.58
N TRP A 382 -11.33 -6.64 -20.93
CA TRP A 382 -12.61 -5.97 -21.07
C TRP A 382 -12.86 -5.55 -22.53
N LEU A 383 -11.89 -4.93 -23.17
CA LEU A 383 -11.98 -4.49 -24.56
C LEU A 383 -12.34 -5.65 -25.51
N ARG A 384 -11.66 -6.79 -25.39
CA ARG A 384 -11.95 -7.98 -26.19
C ARG A 384 -13.39 -8.44 -26.02
N GLN A 385 -13.86 -8.58 -24.78
CA GLN A 385 -15.22 -9.03 -24.52
C GLN A 385 -16.28 -8.02 -24.95
N THR A 386 -15.99 -6.73 -24.79
CA THR A 386 -16.89 -5.63 -25.15
C THR A 386 -17.05 -5.49 -26.67
N LEU A 387 -15.97 -5.61 -27.43
CA LEU A 387 -16.04 -5.64 -28.90
C LEU A 387 -16.80 -6.87 -29.39
N ASP A 388 -16.58 -8.04 -28.79
CA ASP A 388 -17.29 -9.29 -29.14
C ASP A 388 -18.77 -9.27 -28.69
N SER A 389 -19.15 -8.43 -27.72
CA SER A 389 -20.53 -8.28 -27.27
C SER A 389 -21.40 -7.41 -28.16
N GLY A 390 -20.77 -6.52 -28.94
CA GLY A 390 -21.46 -5.55 -29.78
C GLY A 390 -22.07 -4.34 -29.03
N VAL A 391 -21.78 -4.14 -27.75
CA VAL A 391 -22.26 -2.97 -26.97
C VAL A 391 -21.69 -1.67 -27.52
N VAL A 392 -20.46 -1.70 -28.01
CA VAL A 392 -19.83 -0.59 -28.74
C VAL A 392 -19.88 -0.88 -30.23
N ASN A 393 -20.26 0.09 -31.02
CA ASN A 393 -20.34 -0.07 -32.49
C ASN A 393 -18.96 0.14 -33.15
N LEU A 394 -17.99 -0.72 -32.76
CA LEU A 394 -16.63 -0.68 -33.24
C LEU A 394 -16.20 -2.06 -33.76
N PRO A 395 -15.42 -2.12 -34.87
CA PRO A 395 -15.04 -3.40 -35.47
C PRO A 395 -14.03 -4.16 -34.61
N ALA A 396 -14.37 -5.37 -34.17
CA ALA A 396 -13.50 -6.24 -33.37
C ALA A 396 -12.17 -6.56 -34.07
N ALA A 397 -12.11 -6.56 -35.39
CA ALA A 397 -10.89 -6.74 -36.18
C ALA A 397 -9.82 -5.65 -35.91
N LYS A 398 -10.24 -4.47 -35.46
CA LYS A 398 -9.34 -3.36 -35.10
C LYS A 398 -8.94 -3.34 -33.63
N TYR A 399 -9.01 -4.46 -32.93
CA TYR A 399 -8.66 -4.59 -31.50
C TYR A 399 -7.34 -3.89 -31.15
N TRP A 400 -6.28 -4.12 -31.94
CA TRP A 400 -4.97 -3.54 -31.68
C TRP A 400 -4.93 -2.01 -31.80
N LYS A 401 -5.77 -1.42 -32.65
CA LYS A 401 -5.95 0.03 -32.71
C LYS A 401 -6.50 0.56 -31.39
N PHE A 402 -7.50 -0.10 -30.84
CA PHE A 402 -8.22 0.29 -29.63
C PHE A 402 -7.49 -0.09 -28.34
N SER A 403 -6.45 -0.92 -28.41
CA SER A 403 -5.62 -1.29 -27.25
C SER A 403 -4.62 -0.20 -26.83
N ALA A 404 -4.44 0.83 -27.67
CA ALA A 404 -3.58 1.95 -27.34
C ALA A 404 -4.23 2.84 -26.29
N THR A 405 -3.59 2.94 -25.13
CA THR A 405 -4.12 3.67 -23.96
C THR A 405 -3.05 4.53 -23.33
N GLN A 406 -3.52 5.52 -22.61
CA GLN A 406 -2.75 6.29 -21.64
C GLN A 406 -3.54 6.26 -20.33
N TRP A 407 -2.88 5.98 -19.23
CA TRP A 407 -3.51 5.99 -17.92
C TRP A 407 -3.07 7.23 -17.16
N VAL A 408 -4.02 7.91 -16.54
CA VAL A 408 -3.77 9.11 -15.75
C VAL A 408 -3.93 8.75 -14.27
N PRO A 409 -2.80 8.55 -13.55
CA PRO A 409 -2.82 8.31 -12.12
C PRO A 409 -3.09 9.61 -11.36
N ARG A 410 -3.34 9.47 -10.05
CA ARG A 410 -3.44 10.63 -9.17
C ARG A 410 -2.16 11.48 -9.24
N GLY A 411 -2.35 12.79 -9.45
CA GLY A 411 -1.34 13.80 -9.21
C GLY A 411 -1.40 14.36 -7.77
N TRP A 412 -0.44 15.21 -7.40
CA TRP A 412 -0.43 15.90 -6.13
C TRP A 412 -0.52 17.41 -6.35
N GLN A 413 -1.16 18.10 -5.40
CA GLN A 413 -1.14 19.55 -5.39
C GLN A 413 0.29 20.05 -5.14
N TRP A 414 0.57 21.22 -5.64
CA TRP A 414 1.84 21.89 -5.41
C TRP A 414 2.07 22.18 -3.93
N VAL A 415 3.30 22.05 -3.49
CA VAL A 415 3.70 22.43 -2.13
C VAL A 415 3.85 23.95 -2.04
N ASP A 416 4.33 24.57 -3.12
CA ASP A 416 4.43 26.01 -3.30
C ASP A 416 3.71 26.41 -4.59
N PRO A 417 2.38 26.70 -4.51
CA PRO A 417 1.56 26.90 -5.69
C PRO A 417 2.05 28.02 -6.61
N ARG A 418 2.59 29.10 -6.04
CA ARG A 418 3.03 30.27 -6.81
C ARG A 418 4.32 29.95 -7.59
N ASN A 419 5.37 29.55 -6.88
CA ASN A 419 6.66 29.26 -7.49
C ASN A 419 6.59 28.09 -8.47
N GLU A 420 5.80 27.07 -8.16
CA GLU A 420 5.63 25.91 -9.05
C GLU A 420 4.80 26.28 -10.29
N ALA A 421 3.76 27.15 -10.17
CA ALA A 421 3.02 27.65 -11.32
C ALA A 421 3.90 28.51 -12.23
N GLU A 422 4.69 29.43 -11.67
CA GLU A 422 5.63 30.25 -12.43
C GLU A 422 6.67 29.40 -13.15
N ALA A 423 7.25 28.38 -12.48
CA ALA A 423 8.19 27.45 -13.08
C ALA A 423 7.58 26.64 -14.24
N GLN A 424 6.34 26.17 -14.11
CA GLN A 424 5.64 25.44 -15.18
C GLN A 424 5.33 26.36 -16.35
N ILE A 425 4.89 27.60 -16.12
CA ILE A 425 4.65 28.57 -17.19
C ILE A 425 5.94 28.81 -17.97
N VAL A 426 7.06 29.01 -17.28
CA VAL A 426 8.38 29.18 -17.90
C VAL A 426 8.78 27.93 -18.70
N ALA A 427 8.61 26.74 -18.15
CA ALA A 427 8.91 25.48 -18.82
C ALA A 427 8.08 25.28 -20.11
N ILE A 428 6.78 25.59 -20.06
CA ILE A 428 5.87 25.49 -21.20
C ILE A 428 6.27 26.50 -22.28
N ASN A 429 6.53 27.77 -21.89
CA ASN A 429 6.89 28.83 -22.84
C ASN A 429 8.22 28.58 -23.53
N ASN A 430 9.17 27.91 -22.85
CA ASN A 430 10.47 27.54 -23.41
C ASN A 430 10.47 26.16 -24.11
N GLY A 431 9.32 25.50 -24.23
CA GLY A 431 9.20 24.19 -24.92
C GLY A 431 9.81 23.01 -24.16
N LEU A 432 10.15 23.17 -22.87
CA LEU A 432 10.68 22.11 -22.01
C LEU A 432 9.60 21.17 -21.50
N MET A 433 8.33 21.61 -21.50
CA MET A 433 7.16 20.87 -21.05
C MET A 433 5.96 21.20 -21.93
N THR A 434 5.08 20.22 -22.18
CA THR A 434 3.79 20.47 -22.82
C THR A 434 2.69 20.77 -21.79
N ARG A 435 1.61 21.44 -22.20
CA ARG A 435 0.43 21.64 -21.35
C ARG A 435 -0.19 20.31 -20.93
N THR A 436 -0.19 19.31 -21.83
CA THR A 436 -0.65 17.95 -21.54
C THR A 436 0.16 17.32 -20.40
N GLN A 437 1.49 17.45 -20.42
CA GLN A 437 2.35 16.94 -19.35
C GLN A 437 2.08 17.67 -18.03
N ALA A 438 1.97 19.00 -18.05
CA ALA A 438 1.71 19.81 -16.86
C ALA A 438 0.36 19.44 -16.20
N LEU A 439 -0.67 19.17 -16.99
CA LEU A 439 -1.98 18.73 -16.49
C LEU A 439 -1.94 17.27 -16.00
N ALA A 440 -1.23 16.38 -16.70
CA ALA A 440 -1.07 14.99 -16.29
C ALA A 440 -0.33 14.85 -14.95
N GLU A 441 0.66 15.69 -14.65
CA GLU A 441 1.31 15.74 -13.34
C GLU A 441 0.33 16.07 -12.19
N ARG A 442 -0.77 16.74 -12.51
CA ARG A 442 -1.86 17.06 -11.58
C ARG A 442 -2.99 16.01 -11.59
N GLY A 443 -2.86 14.98 -12.39
CA GLY A 443 -3.91 13.96 -12.56
C GLY A 443 -5.13 14.47 -13.33
N LEU A 444 -4.93 15.44 -14.24
CA LEU A 444 -5.96 16.02 -15.07
C LEU A 444 -5.72 15.65 -16.54
N ASP A 445 -6.82 15.44 -17.26
CA ASP A 445 -6.81 15.26 -18.69
C ASP A 445 -6.92 16.62 -19.41
N ILE A 446 -6.07 16.82 -20.44
CA ILE A 446 -6.14 18.06 -21.22
C ILE A 446 -7.43 18.18 -22.03
N GLU A 447 -7.95 17.07 -22.56
CA GLU A 447 -9.17 17.08 -23.37
C GLU A 447 -10.38 17.44 -22.51
N ASP A 448 -10.46 16.88 -21.30
CA ASP A 448 -11.50 17.23 -20.32
C ASP A 448 -11.40 18.72 -19.93
N VAL A 449 -10.19 19.19 -19.57
CA VAL A 449 -9.97 20.59 -19.16
C VAL A 449 -10.31 21.57 -20.29
N LEU A 450 -9.94 21.26 -21.54
CA LEU A 450 -10.25 22.12 -22.68
C LEU A 450 -11.74 22.09 -23.03
N THR A 451 -12.40 20.95 -22.89
CA THR A 451 -13.84 20.80 -23.10
C THR A 451 -14.64 21.60 -22.06
N GLU A 452 -14.27 21.45 -20.79
CA GLU A 452 -14.85 22.19 -19.67
C GLU A 452 -14.65 23.70 -19.86
N ARG A 453 -13.44 24.12 -20.18
CA ARG A 453 -13.11 25.52 -20.43
C ARG A 453 -13.91 26.12 -21.58
N ARG A 454 -14.07 25.37 -22.67
CA ARG A 454 -14.89 25.81 -23.80
C ARG A 454 -16.35 26.02 -23.36
N ALA A 455 -16.90 25.05 -22.61
CA ALA A 455 -18.27 25.16 -22.11
C ALA A 455 -18.44 26.37 -21.15
N GLU A 456 -17.45 26.63 -20.31
CA GLU A 456 -17.40 27.82 -19.44
C GLU A 456 -17.36 29.12 -20.26
N GLU A 457 -16.50 29.21 -21.27
CA GLU A 457 -16.35 30.38 -22.12
C GLU A 457 -17.66 30.66 -22.88
N GLU A 458 -18.34 29.62 -23.39
CA GLU A 458 -19.66 29.74 -24.04
C GLU A 458 -20.72 30.20 -23.04
N MET A 459 -20.74 29.69 -21.82
CA MET A 459 -21.67 30.09 -20.76
C MET A 459 -21.44 31.56 -20.32
N ILE A 460 -20.19 31.95 -20.11
CA ILE A 460 -19.78 33.32 -19.73
C ILE A 460 -20.25 34.32 -20.81
N ALA A 461 -20.00 33.97 -22.09
CA ALA A 461 -20.44 34.79 -23.22
C ALA A 461 -21.97 34.92 -23.29
N ALA A 462 -22.69 33.81 -23.05
CA ALA A 462 -24.16 33.81 -23.04
C ALA A 462 -24.76 34.65 -21.89
N MET A 463 -24.06 34.69 -20.74
CA MET A 463 -24.46 35.49 -19.57
C MET A 463 -24.02 36.95 -19.65
N GLY A 464 -23.20 37.34 -20.64
CA GLY A 464 -22.64 38.69 -20.74
C GLY A 464 -21.67 39.08 -19.63
N ILE A 465 -21.06 38.09 -18.95
CA ILE A 465 -20.16 38.31 -17.85
C ILE A 465 -18.73 38.53 -18.41
N ASN A 466 -18.07 39.61 -17.98
CA ASN A 466 -16.66 39.84 -18.33
C ASN A 466 -15.75 39.44 -17.15
N LEU A 467 -15.14 38.26 -17.24
CA LEU A 467 -14.19 37.74 -16.21
C LEU A 467 -12.74 38.18 -16.47
N SER A 468 -12.45 38.91 -17.56
CA SER A 468 -11.11 39.39 -17.83
C SER A 468 -10.79 40.56 -16.89
N GLY A 469 -10.11 40.27 -15.78
CA GLY A 469 -9.50 41.26 -14.90
C GLY A 469 -8.34 42.06 -15.52
N ASN A 470 -8.16 41.99 -16.83
CA ASN A 470 -7.27 42.88 -17.58
C ASN A 470 -8.12 44.05 -18.10
N THR A 471 -8.18 45.13 -17.32
CA THR A 471 -8.40 46.45 -17.84
C THR A 471 -7.29 46.74 -18.86
N THR A 472 -7.51 46.36 -20.09
CA THR A 472 -6.81 47.02 -21.20
C THR A 472 -7.36 48.43 -21.24
N THR A 473 -6.67 49.34 -20.61
CA THR A 473 -6.79 50.78 -20.86
C THR A 473 -6.54 50.93 -22.36
N GLN A 474 -7.62 51.03 -23.15
CA GLN A 474 -7.50 51.60 -24.47
C GLN A 474 -6.92 53.01 -24.30
N PRO A 475 -5.87 53.36 -25.04
CA PRO A 475 -5.39 54.74 -25.00
C PRO A 475 -6.54 55.59 -25.56
N VAL A 476 -7.02 56.49 -24.70
CA VAL A 476 -7.93 57.57 -25.09
C VAL A 476 -7.26 58.34 -26.23
N GLN A 477 -7.78 58.19 -27.46
CA GLN A 477 -7.41 59.10 -28.55
C GLN A 477 -7.85 60.48 -28.16
N GLN A 478 -6.89 61.32 -27.81
CA GLN A 478 -7.13 62.76 -27.67
C GLN A 478 -7.57 63.28 -29.03
N PRO A 479 -8.65 64.09 -29.09
CA PRO A 479 -9.05 64.72 -30.36
C PRO A 479 -7.97 65.73 -30.75
N ILE A 480 -7.53 65.62 -31.98
CA ILE A 480 -6.59 66.54 -32.64
C ILE A 480 -7.26 67.92 -32.67
N PRO A 481 -6.63 69.02 -32.16
CA PRO A 481 -7.15 70.35 -32.33
C PRO A 481 -7.15 70.72 -33.84
N GLN A 482 -8.31 71.06 -34.39
CA GLN A 482 -8.38 71.73 -35.67
C GLN A 482 -7.83 73.15 -35.51
N GLU A 483 -6.68 73.43 -36.07
CA GLU A 483 -6.22 74.77 -36.36
C GLU A 483 -7.12 75.32 -37.49
N GLY A 484 -7.96 76.28 -37.09
CA GLY A 484 -8.75 77.08 -38.02
C GLY A 484 -7.96 78.28 -38.50
N ALA A 485 -8.13 78.59 -39.77
CA ALA A 485 -7.59 79.71 -40.54
C ALA A 485 -7.73 81.13 -39.99
#